data_a66e8505b9c400e0a2d2bd52368059e1
#
_entry.id   a66e8505b9c400e0a2d2bd52368059e1
#
_cell.length_a   1.000
_cell.length_b   1.000
_cell.length_c   1.000
_cell.angle_alpha   90.00
_cell.angle_beta   90.00
_cell.angle_gamma   90.00
#
_symmetry.space_group_name_H-M   'P 1'
#
loop_
_entity.id
_entity.type
_entity.pdbx_description
1 polymer ?
#
loop_
_entity_poly.entity_id
_entity_poly.type
_entity_poly.pdbx_seq_one_letter_code
_entity_poly.pdbx_strand_id
1 'polypeptide(L)'
;MKKFLAAALALCMTSAALTSCGDSNSSSAADSNSAAANSQASDSSAADTESVSDKLLAEYPASTEKIDVKNGATENMIARSVINEGDTSRLAAKLDYALQNPKETTKICFIGDSITAGSGANSSTNQYVNQFKSWWEENVSFYVDVTNAGIGATDSYIGVHRAQRDALEAKPDIIVIEFINDADDEFYESCMDSLVRMCLEQDNNPAVMILEPSTEGGTSPQAAHLKVAQAYNIPMISYHDAVMPEIEAGNFTWADISPDNVHPNDDGHVIMASLLTKFVGNIKDNIDSVDKEAKAFDTSTVAPTGDVFADATIGSRQTEDIVKTTDEGTFTDVTTFQKFTDGWGTTTGGTIKFEITAKNIGMIYYMTVDGQSGVAAVKVDGEDVATINADFTSGWGNYAKAQQIYSSDEVATHTVLSLIHI
;
A
#
# COMPACT_ATOMS: atom_id res chain seq x y z
N MET A 1 4.13 10.28 -27.87
CA MET A 1 4.65 9.31 -26.90
C MET A 1 3.65 8.19 -26.84
N LYS A 2 4.06 6.95 -27.03
CA LYS A 2 3.17 5.79 -26.91
C LYS A 2 2.98 5.52 -25.42
N LYS A 3 1.76 5.67 -24.90
CA LYS A 3 1.42 5.29 -23.53
C LYS A 3 1.47 3.78 -23.38
N PHE A 4 2.18 3.30 -22.37
CA PHE A 4 2.21 1.89 -22.00
C PHE A 4 1.11 1.66 -20.97
N LEU A 5 0.22 0.71 -21.21
CA LEU A 5 -0.91 0.42 -20.35
C LEU A 5 -0.66 -0.89 -19.60
N ALA A 6 -0.66 -0.86 -18.27
CA ALA A 6 -0.78 -2.03 -17.42
C ALA A 6 -2.22 -2.09 -16.89
N ALA A 7 -2.90 -3.22 -17.04
CA ALA A 7 -4.29 -3.37 -16.63
C ALA A 7 -4.44 -4.47 -15.58
N ALA A 8 -5.17 -4.19 -14.49
CA ALA A 8 -5.59 -5.19 -13.52
C ALA A 8 -7.07 -5.53 -13.72
N LEU A 9 -7.41 -6.80 -13.67
CA LEU A 9 -8.76 -7.32 -13.87
C LEU A 9 -9.37 -7.70 -12.52
N ALA A 10 -10.54 -7.15 -12.18
CA ALA A 10 -11.28 -7.55 -10.98
C ALA A 10 -12.23 -8.71 -11.31
N LEU A 11 -11.92 -9.91 -10.84
CA LEU A 11 -12.75 -11.09 -10.99
C LEU A 11 -13.27 -11.53 -9.62
N CYS A 12 -14.58 -11.55 -9.43
CA CYS A 12 -15.20 -11.95 -8.16
C CYS A 12 -15.74 -13.38 -8.26
N MET A 13 -15.44 -14.16 -7.22
CA MET A 13 -16.02 -15.47 -7.00
C MET A 13 -16.88 -15.42 -5.73
N THR A 14 -18.20 -15.47 -5.86
CA THR A 14 -19.10 -15.61 -4.72
C THR A 14 -19.94 -16.88 -4.86
N SER A 15 -20.01 -17.67 -3.81
CA SER A 15 -20.95 -18.77 -3.67
C SER A 15 -22.08 -18.40 -2.73
N ALA A 16 -23.31 -18.74 -3.09
CA ALA A 16 -24.48 -18.56 -2.23
C ALA A 16 -24.53 -19.68 -1.20
N ALA A 17 -24.52 -19.33 0.08
CA ALA A 17 -24.69 -20.29 1.17
C ALA A 17 -26.12 -20.80 1.25
N LEU A 18 -26.31 -22.10 1.15
CA LEU A 18 -27.48 -22.80 1.69
C LEU A 18 -27.14 -23.24 3.12
N THR A 19 -27.83 -22.65 4.08
CA THR A 19 -27.67 -22.97 5.50
C THR A 19 -28.13 -24.42 5.81
N SER A 20 -27.20 -25.20 6.36
CA SER A 20 -27.54 -26.40 7.12
C SER A 20 -26.73 -26.37 8.42
N CYS A 21 -27.45 -26.34 9.54
CA CYS A 21 -26.89 -26.47 10.88
C CYS A 21 -26.41 -27.90 11.16
N GLY A 22 -25.25 -28.00 11.82
CA GLY A 22 -24.80 -29.30 12.38
C GLY A 22 -23.51 -29.11 13.18
N ASP A 23 -23.65 -29.09 14.51
CA ASP A 23 -22.57 -29.09 15.48
C ASP A 23 -21.64 -30.29 15.38
N SER A 24 -20.35 -30.10 15.52
CA SER A 24 -19.54 -30.90 16.46
C SER A 24 -18.05 -30.52 16.44
N ASN A 25 -17.56 -30.40 17.64
CA ASN A 25 -16.20 -30.14 18.14
C ASN A 25 -15.19 -31.19 17.68
N SER A 26 -13.99 -30.77 17.27
CA SER A 26 -12.73 -31.39 17.75
C SER A 26 -11.48 -30.65 17.24
N SER A 27 -10.58 -30.43 18.16
CA SER A 27 -9.23 -29.89 18.05
C SER A 27 -8.27 -30.80 17.31
N SER A 28 -7.42 -30.26 16.43
CA SER A 28 -6.02 -30.70 16.35
C SER A 28 -5.17 -29.77 15.46
N ALA A 29 -3.89 -29.74 15.81
CA ALA A 29 -2.86 -28.77 15.48
C ALA A 29 -2.46 -28.69 14.00
N ALA A 30 -1.93 -27.51 13.69
CA ALA A 30 -1.32 -27.09 12.45
C ALA A 30 -0.06 -27.87 12.08
N ASP A 31 0.15 -28.04 10.79
CA ASP A 31 1.49 -28.12 10.22
C ASP A 31 1.58 -27.16 9.02
N SER A 32 2.47 -26.18 9.20
CA SER A 32 2.88 -25.25 8.19
C SER A 32 3.90 -25.90 7.25
N ASN A 33 3.59 -26.05 5.98
CA ASN A 33 4.59 -26.42 4.98
C ASN A 33 4.74 -25.26 3.99
N SER A 34 5.71 -24.38 4.25
CA SER A 34 6.25 -23.44 3.29
C SER A 34 7.28 -24.15 2.43
N ALA A 35 7.06 -24.20 1.12
CA ALA A 35 8.06 -24.67 0.17
C ALA A 35 9.16 -23.62 0.05
N ALA A 36 10.34 -23.94 0.61
CA ALA A 36 11.54 -23.16 0.45
C ALA A 36 12.08 -23.32 -0.97
N ALA A 37 12.13 -22.25 -1.73
CA ALA A 37 12.94 -22.14 -2.94
C ALA A 37 14.40 -21.92 -2.51
N ASN A 38 15.27 -22.84 -2.90
CA ASN A 38 16.69 -22.86 -2.60
C ASN A 38 17.39 -21.88 -3.55
N SER A 39 17.68 -20.65 -3.13
CA SER A 39 18.56 -19.73 -3.84
C SER A 39 19.98 -19.88 -3.27
N GLN A 40 20.91 -20.32 -4.10
CA GLN A 40 22.34 -20.30 -3.79
C GLN A 40 22.81 -18.85 -3.69
N ALA A 41 23.25 -18.46 -2.50
CA ALA A 41 23.93 -17.20 -2.27
C ALA A 41 25.27 -17.20 -3.04
N SER A 42 25.44 -16.25 -3.93
CA SER A 42 26.75 -15.88 -4.47
C SER A 42 27.43 -14.97 -3.45
N ASP A 43 28.50 -15.49 -2.85
CA ASP A 43 29.38 -14.77 -1.94
C ASP A 43 30.12 -13.67 -2.71
N SER A 44 29.64 -12.44 -2.66
CA SER A 44 30.40 -11.26 -3.03
C SER A 44 30.74 -10.50 -1.76
N SER A 45 32.03 -10.36 -1.48
CA SER A 45 32.56 -9.60 -0.34
C SER A 45 32.02 -8.16 -0.35
N ALA A 46 30.91 -7.95 0.35
CA ALA A 46 30.41 -6.65 0.69
C ALA A 46 31.31 -6.09 1.82
N ALA A 47 31.94 -4.95 1.59
CA ALA A 47 32.43 -4.15 2.68
C ALA A 47 31.22 -3.79 3.56
N ASP A 48 31.35 -3.97 4.90
CA ASP A 48 30.36 -3.58 5.89
C ASP A 48 30.08 -2.06 5.75
N THR A 49 29.13 -1.70 4.91
CA THR A 49 28.54 -0.36 4.90
C THR A 49 27.37 -0.39 5.87
N GLU A 50 27.58 0.22 7.03
CA GLU A 50 26.55 0.45 8.04
C GLU A 50 25.28 1.00 7.40
N SER A 51 24.11 0.39 7.69
CA SER A 51 22.83 0.80 7.12
C SER A 51 22.44 2.21 7.59
N VAL A 52 21.49 2.85 6.89
CA VAL A 52 20.94 4.15 7.32
C VAL A 52 20.32 4.01 8.72
N SER A 53 19.55 2.95 8.96
CA SER A 53 18.92 2.66 10.26
C SER A 53 19.95 2.50 11.39
N ASP A 54 21.06 1.78 11.15
CA ASP A 54 22.11 1.61 12.16
C ASP A 54 22.77 2.95 12.54
N LYS A 55 23.04 3.79 11.56
CA LYS A 55 23.61 5.14 11.80
C LYS A 55 22.67 6.01 12.60
N LEU A 56 21.39 6.04 12.23
CA LEU A 56 20.38 6.84 12.92
C LEU A 56 20.16 6.30 14.35
N LEU A 57 20.17 4.98 14.55
CA LEU A 57 20.06 4.40 15.88
C LEU A 57 21.29 4.71 16.76
N ALA A 58 22.48 4.75 16.18
CA ALA A 58 23.69 5.15 16.90
C ALA A 58 23.66 6.64 17.32
N GLU A 59 23.10 7.51 16.48
CA GLU A 59 22.98 8.96 16.75
C GLU A 59 21.80 9.25 17.69
N TYR A 60 20.69 8.56 17.54
CA TYR A 60 19.44 8.73 18.30
C TYR A 60 19.05 7.39 18.98
N PRO A 61 19.78 6.99 20.03
CA PRO A 61 19.58 5.68 20.64
C PRO A 61 18.21 5.52 21.30
N ALA A 62 17.83 4.27 21.53
CA ALA A 62 16.67 3.96 22.34
C ALA A 62 16.75 4.60 23.72
N SER A 63 15.60 4.93 24.28
CA SER A 63 15.50 5.52 25.62
C SER A 63 16.12 4.60 26.68
N THR A 64 16.68 5.17 27.71
CA THR A 64 17.10 4.45 28.93
C THR A 64 15.98 4.30 29.95
N GLU A 65 14.81 4.88 29.69
CA GLU A 65 13.65 4.91 30.57
C GLU A 65 12.41 4.35 29.85
N LYS A 66 11.45 3.86 30.62
CA LYS A 66 10.15 3.43 30.11
C LYS A 66 9.43 4.60 29.44
N ILE A 67 8.78 4.32 28.32
CA ILE A 67 8.03 5.28 27.53
C ILE A 67 6.52 5.07 27.77
N ASP A 68 5.80 6.15 28.07
CA ASP A 68 4.35 6.16 28.01
C ASP A 68 3.92 6.43 26.57
N VAL A 69 3.57 5.36 25.86
CA VAL A 69 3.20 5.38 24.43
C VAL A 69 1.99 6.28 24.11
N LYS A 70 1.16 6.60 25.10
CA LYS A 70 0.00 7.52 24.98
C LYS A 70 0.40 8.96 24.64
N ASN A 71 1.64 9.31 24.91
CA ASN A 71 2.18 10.63 24.58
C ASN A 71 2.76 10.71 23.15
N GLY A 72 2.66 9.62 22.36
CA GLY A 72 3.24 9.53 21.04
C GLY A 72 4.75 9.24 21.06
N ALA A 73 5.41 9.52 19.94
CA ALA A 73 6.84 9.28 19.78
C ALA A 73 7.69 10.27 20.57
N THR A 74 8.81 9.78 21.13
CA THR A 74 9.83 10.63 21.76
C THR A 74 10.69 11.36 20.72
N GLU A 75 11.48 12.36 21.13
CA GLU A 75 12.36 13.12 20.24
C GLU A 75 13.35 12.19 19.49
N ASN A 76 13.93 11.18 20.17
CA ASN A 76 14.81 10.22 19.52
C ASN A 76 14.06 9.30 18.53
N MET A 77 12.84 8.85 18.87
CA MET A 77 12.00 8.07 17.95
C MET A 77 11.69 8.88 16.69
N ILE A 78 11.36 10.17 16.84
CA ILE A 78 11.08 11.08 15.72
C ILE A 78 12.35 11.26 14.86
N ALA A 79 13.49 11.55 15.49
CA ALA A 79 14.73 11.83 14.76
C ALA A 79 15.19 10.61 13.93
N ARG A 80 15.23 9.40 14.54
CA ARG A 80 15.65 8.19 13.83
C ARG A 80 14.61 7.66 12.84
N SER A 81 13.35 8.09 12.95
CA SER A 81 12.32 7.68 11.98
C SER A 81 12.52 8.30 10.59
N VAL A 82 13.21 9.41 10.48
CA VAL A 82 13.43 10.07 9.17
C VAL A 82 14.60 9.37 8.46
N ILE A 83 14.31 8.21 7.86
CA ILE A 83 15.34 7.39 7.20
C ILE A 83 15.74 7.90 5.82
N ASN A 84 14.93 8.78 5.23
CA ASN A 84 15.26 9.59 4.07
C ASN A 84 14.56 10.94 4.21
N GLU A 85 15.32 12.02 4.39
CA GLU A 85 14.75 13.38 4.46
C GLU A 85 14.23 13.83 3.10
N GLY A 86 14.94 13.46 2.03
CA GLY A 86 14.61 13.80 0.66
C GLY A 86 14.50 15.30 0.39
N ASP A 87 13.89 15.64 -0.74
CA ASP A 87 13.55 17.02 -1.11
C ASP A 87 12.17 17.40 -0.54
N THR A 88 12.18 18.26 0.45
CA THR A 88 10.96 18.75 1.11
C THR A 88 10.39 20.03 0.49
N SER A 89 10.98 20.55 -0.59
CA SER A 89 10.59 21.84 -1.19
C SER A 89 9.12 21.87 -1.64
N ARG A 90 8.60 20.78 -2.19
CA ARG A 90 7.19 20.68 -2.57
C ARG A 90 6.27 20.73 -1.35
N LEU A 91 6.63 20.01 -0.28
CA LEU A 91 5.88 20.02 0.97
C LEU A 91 5.90 21.41 1.62
N ALA A 92 7.08 22.04 1.64
CA ALA A 92 7.24 23.41 2.13
C ALA A 92 6.41 24.42 1.30
N ALA A 93 6.37 24.29 -0.03
CA ALA A 93 5.53 25.13 -0.89
C ALA A 93 4.04 24.98 -0.60
N LYS A 94 3.55 23.73 -0.39
CA LYS A 94 2.14 23.47 -0.06
C LYS A 94 1.77 23.99 1.33
N LEU A 95 2.67 23.84 2.31
CA LEU A 95 2.53 24.41 3.65
C LEU A 95 2.49 25.94 3.61
N ASP A 96 3.46 26.57 2.93
CA ASP A 96 3.52 28.03 2.81
C ASP A 96 2.26 28.59 2.14
N TYR A 97 1.79 27.93 1.08
CA TYR A 97 0.54 28.31 0.41
C TYR A 97 -0.66 28.22 1.36
N ALA A 98 -0.81 27.13 2.10
CA ALA A 98 -1.90 26.94 3.04
C ALA A 98 -1.88 27.96 4.18
N LEU A 99 -0.70 28.28 4.73
CA LEU A 99 -0.55 29.29 5.77
C LEU A 99 -0.88 30.71 5.27
N GLN A 100 -0.51 31.04 4.02
CA GLN A 100 -0.81 32.34 3.44
C GLN A 100 -2.25 32.46 2.93
N ASN A 101 -2.90 31.33 2.63
CA ASN A 101 -4.26 31.25 2.07
C ASN A 101 -5.18 30.40 2.97
N PRO A 102 -5.42 30.76 4.24
CA PRO A 102 -6.07 29.88 5.21
C PRO A 102 -7.57 29.62 4.95
N LYS A 103 -8.13 30.12 3.84
CA LYS A 103 -9.49 29.85 3.37
C LYS A 103 -9.54 28.95 2.14
N GLU A 104 -8.40 28.68 1.54
CA GLU A 104 -8.29 27.72 0.46
C GLU A 104 -8.15 26.30 1.03
N THR A 105 -8.80 25.35 0.39
CA THR A 105 -8.79 23.96 0.87
C THR A 105 -7.52 23.25 0.41
N THR A 106 -6.72 22.77 1.36
CA THR A 106 -5.63 21.84 1.08
C THR A 106 -6.18 20.42 0.95
N LYS A 107 -5.80 19.71 -0.09
CA LYS A 107 -6.19 18.31 -0.30
C LYS A 107 -5.05 17.37 0.05
N ILE A 108 -5.30 16.45 0.96
CA ILE A 108 -4.30 15.47 1.42
C ILE A 108 -4.85 14.07 1.18
N CYS A 109 -4.08 13.21 0.55
CA CYS A 109 -4.47 11.82 0.32
C CYS A 109 -3.52 10.87 1.07
N PHE A 110 -4.09 9.89 1.75
CA PHE A 110 -3.38 8.76 2.30
C PHE A 110 -3.80 7.52 1.52
N ILE A 111 -2.86 6.90 0.80
CA ILE A 111 -3.07 5.65 0.08
C ILE A 111 -2.28 4.53 0.75
N GLY A 112 -2.96 3.42 1.04
CA GLY A 112 -2.33 2.34 1.78
C GLY A 112 -3.27 1.16 2.01
N ASP A 113 -2.92 0.33 2.96
CA ASP A 113 -3.66 -0.88 3.29
C ASP A 113 -4.57 -0.75 4.52
N SER A 114 -4.62 -1.78 5.37
CA SER A 114 -5.46 -1.82 6.58
C SER A 114 -5.02 -0.82 7.64
N ILE A 115 -3.72 -0.54 7.74
CA ILE A 115 -3.18 0.43 8.70
C ILE A 115 -3.65 1.84 8.31
N THR A 116 -3.54 2.20 7.03
CA THR A 116 -4.09 3.46 6.51
C THR A 116 -5.61 3.51 6.63
N ALA A 117 -6.32 2.38 6.38
CA ALA A 117 -7.76 2.31 6.61
C ALA A 117 -8.16 2.51 8.07
N GLY A 118 -7.21 2.36 9.01
CA GLY A 118 -7.38 2.62 10.44
C GLY A 118 -7.71 1.37 11.25
N SER A 119 -7.36 0.18 10.75
CA SER A 119 -7.53 -1.07 11.52
C SER A 119 -6.74 -1.02 12.83
N GLY A 120 -7.30 -1.62 13.88
CA GLY A 120 -6.75 -1.62 15.24
C GLY A 120 -7.17 -0.43 16.11
N ALA A 121 -7.57 0.71 15.52
CA ALA A 121 -8.10 1.85 16.25
C ALA A 121 -9.54 1.61 16.74
N ASN A 122 -9.85 1.99 17.99
CA ASN A 122 -11.18 1.83 18.58
C ASN A 122 -12.23 2.82 18.01
N SER A 123 -11.78 3.90 17.39
CA SER A 123 -12.66 4.89 16.76
C SER A 123 -11.95 5.57 15.59
N SER A 124 -12.72 6.16 14.68
CA SER A 124 -12.15 6.91 13.55
C SER A 124 -11.29 8.09 13.99
N THR A 125 -11.60 8.74 15.12
CA THR A 125 -10.80 9.85 15.65
C THR A 125 -9.41 9.41 16.12
N ASN A 126 -9.23 8.14 16.45
CA ASN A 126 -7.96 7.59 16.92
C ASN A 126 -7.07 7.08 15.78
N GLN A 127 -7.60 6.99 14.54
CA GLN A 127 -6.81 6.63 13.35
C GLN A 127 -5.77 7.71 13.05
N TYR A 128 -4.54 7.32 12.70
CA TYR A 128 -3.43 8.25 12.46
C TYR A 128 -3.74 9.27 11.36
N VAL A 129 -4.50 8.89 10.33
CA VAL A 129 -4.95 9.77 9.25
C VAL A 129 -5.84 10.91 9.80
N ASN A 130 -6.77 10.58 10.67
CA ASN A 130 -7.68 11.59 11.28
C ASN A 130 -6.99 12.43 12.36
N GLN A 131 -6.00 11.85 13.07
CA GLN A 131 -5.14 12.62 13.98
C GLN A 131 -4.27 13.62 13.23
N PHE A 132 -3.69 13.21 12.08
CA PHE A 132 -2.97 14.12 11.19
C PHE A 132 -3.87 15.25 10.67
N LYS A 133 -5.11 14.90 10.24
CA LYS A 133 -6.11 15.89 9.83
C LYS A 133 -6.38 16.91 10.94
N SER A 134 -6.66 16.44 12.15
CA SER A 134 -6.92 17.32 13.31
C SER A 134 -5.74 18.23 13.62
N TRP A 135 -4.50 17.67 13.57
CA TRP A 135 -3.29 18.47 13.73
C TRP A 135 -3.17 19.56 12.63
N TRP A 136 -3.48 19.23 11.38
CA TRP A 136 -3.44 20.18 10.27
C TRP A 136 -4.45 21.30 10.47
N GLU A 137 -5.70 20.96 10.87
CA GLU A 137 -6.77 21.93 11.19
C GLU A 137 -6.37 22.92 12.29
N GLU A 138 -5.63 22.45 13.28
CA GLU A 138 -5.19 23.26 14.42
C GLU A 138 -3.93 24.09 14.15
N ASN A 139 -3.00 23.59 13.32
CA ASN A 139 -1.65 24.15 13.21
C ASN A 139 -1.35 24.79 11.85
N VAL A 140 -2.10 24.49 10.80
CA VAL A 140 -1.86 25.00 9.45
C VAL A 140 -3.09 25.74 8.92
N SER A 141 -4.19 25.03 8.65
CA SER A 141 -5.43 25.60 8.15
C SER A 141 -6.61 24.68 8.46
N PHE A 142 -7.71 25.29 8.94
CA PHE A 142 -8.96 24.55 9.17
C PHE A 142 -9.56 23.96 7.87
N TYR A 143 -9.30 24.59 6.72
CA TYR A 143 -9.81 24.12 5.43
C TYR A 143 -8.87 23.06 4.85
N VAL A 144 -9.10 21.82 5.24
CA VAL A 144 -8.40 20.66 4.73
C VAL A 144 -9.40 19.54 4.36
N ASP A 145 -9.21 18.96 3.19
CA ASP A 145 -9.94 17.77 2.72
C ASP A 145 -8.97 16.58 2.72
N VAL A 146 -9.25 15.59 3.57
CA VAL A 146 -8.42 14.41 3.72
C VAL A 146 -9.12 13.19 3.15
N THR A 147 -8.55 12.65 2.08
CA THR A 147 -8.98 11.38 1.48
C THR A 147 -8.21 10.23 2.12
N ASN A 148 -8.93 9.32 2.80
CA ASN A 148 -8.37 8.05 3.23
C ASN A 148 -8.67 6.99 2.16
N ALA A 149 -7.67 6.67 1.34
CA ALA A 149 -7.69 5.66 0.30
C ALA A 149 -7.11 4.31 0.77
N GLY A 150 -7.09 4.04 2.08
CA GLY A 150 -6.74 2.74 2.66
C GLY A 150 -7.76 1.67 2.31
N ILE A 151 -7.30 0.47 1.93
CA ILE A 151 -8.12 -0.73 1.69
C ILE A 151 -7.42 -1.92 2.34
N GLY A 152 -8.09 -2.53 3.32
CA GLY A 152 -7.51 -3.64 4.09
C GLY A 152 -6.99 -4.79 3.25
N ALA A 153 -5.87 -5.36 3.67
CA ALA A 153 -5.19 -6.51 3.03
C ALA A 153 -4.74 -6.29 1.57
N THR A 154 -4.66 -5.03 1.11
CA THR A 154 -4.07 -4.72 -0.20
C THR A 154 -2.59 -4.43 -0.06
N ASP A 155 -1.87 -4.57 -1.15
CA ASP A 155 -0.45 -4.31 -1.33
C ASP A 155 -0.22 -3.15 -2.31
N SER A 156 1.03 -2.74 -2.52
CA SER A 156 1.35 -1.68 -3.49
C SER A 156 1.07 -2.12 -4.93
N TYR A 157 1.02 -3.42 -5.23
CA TYR A 157 0.59 -3.90 -6.55
C TYR A 157 -0.86 -3.53 -6.83
N ILE A 158 -1.78 -3.78 -5.88
CA ILE A 158 -3.15 -3.25 -5.98
C ILE A 158 -3.13 -1.73 -5.89
N GLY A 159 -2.26 -1.16 -5.05
CA GLY A 159 -2.09 0.28 -4.85
C GLY A 159 -1.86 1.03 -6.15
N VAL A 160 -0.86 0.63 -6.94
CA VAL A 160 -0.51 1.31 -8.20
C VAL A 160 -1.64 1.23 -9.24
N HIS A 161 -2.36 0.10 -9.32
CA HIS A 161 -3.45 -0.07 -10.27
C HIS A 161 -4.70 0.75 -9.93
N ARG A 162 -4.93 1.07 -8.65
CA ARG A 162 -6.07 1.87 -8.18
C ARG A 162 -5.74 3.34 -7.89
N ALA A 163 -4.46 3.71 -7.96
CA ALA A 163 -4.00 5.05 -7.58
C ALA A 163 -4.73 6.17 -8.32
N GLN A 164 -4.91 6.06 -9.64
CA GLN A 164 -5.61 7.06 -10.44
C GLN A 164 -7.03 7.31 -9.91
N ARG A 165 -7.79 6.25 -9.65
CA ARG A 165 -9.18 6.31 -9.19
C ARG A 165 -9.30 6.79 -7.73
N ASP A 166 -8.47 6.23 -6.84
CA ASP A 166 -8.67 6.37 -5.39
C ASP A 166 -7.89 7.54 -4.78
N ALA A 167 -6.82 7.98 -5.42
CA ALA A 167 -5.92 9.00 -4.90
C ALA A 167 -5.78 10.22 -5.82
N LEU A 168 -5.49 10.02 -7.11
CA LEU A 168 -5.00 11.08 -7.99
C LEU A 168 -6.11 11.90 -8.67
N GLU A 169 -7.29 11.33 -8.88
CA GLU A 169 -8.43 12.03 -9.50
C GLU A 169 -8.81 13.29 -8.71
N ALA A 170 -8.71 13.25 -7.39
CA ALA A 170 -8.97 14.40 -6.53
C ALA A 170 -7.91 15.52 -6.64
N LYS A 171 -6.78 15.26 -7.30
CA LYS A 171 -5.60 16.15 -7.39
C LYS A 171 -5.13 16.61 -6.02
N PRO A 172 -4.64 15.70 -5.17
CA PRO A 172 -4.16 16.06 -3.84
C PRO A 172 -2.91 16.95 -3.90
N ASP A 173 -2.74 17.80 -2.89
CA ASP A 173 -1.55 18.63 -2.69
C ASP A 173 -0.43 17.85 -2.00
N ILE A 174 -0.83 16.89 -1.14
CA ILE A 174 0.08 16.03 -0.37
C ILE A 174 -0.42 14.60 -0.48
N ILE A 175 0.50 13.65 -0.71
CA ILE A 175 0.21 12.21 -0.78
C ILE A 175 1.13 11.49 0.20
N VAL A 176 0.55 10.67 1.08
CA VAL A 176 1.27 9.75 1.97
C VAL A 176 0.97 8.33 1.53
N ILE A 177 2.02 7.54 1.32
CA ILE A 177 1.93 6.15 0.84
C ILE A 177 2.38 5.22 1.96
N GLU A 178 1.59 4.15 2.22
CA GLU A 178 1.88 3.16 3.25
C GLU A 178 1.41 1.77 2.79
N PHE A 179 2.26 0.72 2.83
CA PHE A 179 1.87 -0.66 2.49
C PHE A 179 2.68 -1.69 3.28
N ILE A 180 2.13 -2.17 4.42
CA ILE A 180 2.77 -3.24 5.24
C ILE A 180 2.71 -4.61 4.57
N ASN A 181 1.76 -4.83 3.64
CA ASN A 181 1.57 -6.14 3.02
C ASN A 181 2.55 -6.42 1.88
N ASP A 182 3.40 -5.48 1.53
CA ASP A 182 4.48 -5.70 0.59
C ASP A 182 5.56 -6.61 1.19
N ALA A 183 6.18 -7.44 0.35
CA ALA A 183 7.43 -8.09 0.71
C ALA A 183 8.63 -7.15 0.41
N ASP A 184 9.73 -7.36 1.10
CA ASP A 184 10.97 -6.62 0.85
C ASP A 184 11.73 -7.26 -0.33
N ASP A 185 11.19 -7.10 -1.53
CA ASP A 185 11.69 -7.70 -2.77
C ASP A 185 11.57 -6.80 -4.01
N GLU A 186 12.14 -7.25 -5.12
CA GLU A 186 12.17 -6.51 -6.39
C GLU A 186 10.78 -6.31 -7.02
N PHE A 187 9.81 -7.21 -6.76
CA PHE A 187 8.47 -7.06 -7.30
C PHE A 187 7.76 -5.86 -6.65
N TYR A 188 7.79 -5.78 -5.34
CA TYR A 188 7.17 -4.67 -4.61
C TYR A 188 7.98 -3.38 -4.72
N GLU A 189 9.32 -3.45 -4.87
CA GLU A 189 10.13 -2.30 -5.28
C GLU A 189 9.60 -1.71 -6.60
N SER A 190 9.27 -2.58 -7.59
CA SER A 190 8.72 -2.14 -8.89
C SER A 190 7.30 -1.55 -8.77
N CYS A 191 6.47 -2.09 -7.87
CA CYS A 191 5.14 -1.53 -7.62
C CYS A 191 5.22 -0.14 -6.98
N MET A 192 6.07 0.02 -5.97
CA MET A 192 6.31 1.31 -5.30
C MET A 192 6.99 2.32 -6.22
N ASP A 193 7.96 1.91 -7.05
CA ASP A 193 8.59 2.75 -8.06
C ASP A 193 7.54 3.41 -8.96
N SER A 194 6.70 2.59 -9.59
CA SER A 194 5.67 3.10 -10.50
C SER A 194 4.58 3.91 -9.77
N LEU A 195 4.19 3.52 -8.53
CA LEU A 195 3.22 4.27 -7.74
C LEU A 195 3.74 5.66 -7.36
N VAL A 196 4.95 5.75 -6.85
CA VAL A 196 5.59 7.03 -6.47
C VAL A 196 5.75 7.90 -7.70
N ARG A 197 6.24 7.33 -8.82
CA ARG A 197 6.40 8.05 -10.07
C ARG A 197 5.08 8.59 -10.59
N MET A 198 4.02 7.79 -10.60
CA MET A 198 2.67 8.21 -11.01
C MET A 198 2.16 9.39 -10.15
N CYS A 199 2.46 9.38 -8.85
CA CYS A 199 2.14 10.50 -7.96
C CYS A 199 2.95 11.76 -8.30
N LEU A 200 4.25 11.63 -8.55
CA LEU A 200 5.15 12.75 -8.83
C LEU A 200 4.89 13.42 -10.18
N GLU A 201 4.38 12.67 -11.17
CA GLU A 201 4.09 13.16 -12.53
C GLU A 201 2.78 13.97 -12.63
N GLN A 202 2.06 14.15 -11.51
CA GLN A 202 0.83 14.95 -11.51
C GLN A 202 1.10 16.44 -11.77
N ASP A 203 0.30 17.08 -12.62
CA ASP A 203 0.46 18.48 -13.04
C ASP A 203 0.44 19.50 -11.89
N ASN A 204 -0.20 19.15 -10.76
CA ASN A 204 -0.29 20.01 -9.59
C ASN A 204 0.92 19.92 -8.65
N ASN A 205 1.97 19.16 -9.03
CA ASN A 205 3.20 18.96 -8.26
C ASN A 205 2.94 18.60 -6.79
N PRO A 206 2.28 17.49 -6.48
CA PRO A 206 2.02 17.12 -5.10
C PRO A 206 3.34 16.84 -4.34
N ALA A 207 3.34 17.09 -3.04
CA ALA A 207 4.34 16.55 -2.15
C ALA A 207 4.03 15.06 -1.94
N VAL A 208 5.02 14.19 -2.11
CA VAL A 208 4.88 12.74 -1.92
C VAL A 208 5.82 12.29 -0.82
N MET A 209 5.34 11.48 0.11
CA MET A 209 6.15 10.90 1.18
C MET A 209 5.71 9.46 1.47
N ILE A 210 6.62 8.65 1.99
CA ILE A 210 6.34 7.27 2.42
C ILE A 210 6.31 7.22 3.94
N LEU A 211 5.29 6.57 4.50
CA LEU A 211 5.25 6.16 5.90
C LEU A 211 5.46 4.65 5.95
N GLU A 212 6.59 4.23 6.51
CA GLU A 212 6.98 2.84 6.54
C GLU A 212 6.52 2.16 7.82
N PRO A 213 5.63 1.17 7.74
CA PRO A 213 5.11 0.46 8.90
C PRO A 213 6.02 -0.68 9.39
N SER A 214 5.55 -1.44 10.39
CA SER A 214 6.24 -2.62 10.95
C SER A 214 5.23 -3.64 11.46
N THR A 215 5.65 -4.91 11.49
CA THR A 215 4.97 -5.99 12.21
C THR A 215 5.62 -6.24 13.58
N GLU A 216 4.98 -7.05 14.44
CA GLU A 216 5.52 -7.48 15.74
C GLU A 216 6.93 -8.10 15.64
N GLY A 217 7.18 -8.85 14.56
CA GLY A 217 8.48 -9.49 14.31
C GLY A 217 9.54 -8.57 13.69
N GLY A 218 9.23 -7.26 13.51
CA GLY A 218 10.13 -6.32 12.84
C GLY A 218 10.17 -6.50 11.31
N THR A 219 9.25 -7.27 10.74
CA THR A 219 9.15 -7.36 9.28
C THR A 219 8.55 -6.08 8.73
N SER A 220 9.21 -5.53 7.70
CA SER A 220 8.82 -4.31 6.99
C SER A 220 9.41 -4.37 5.58
N PRO A 221 8.74 -3.86 4.54
CA PRO A 221 9.31 -3.73 3.19
C PRO A 221 10.30 -2.56 3.05
N GLN A 222 10.88 -2.12 4.16
CA GLN A 222 11.65 -0.88 4.28
C GLN A 222 12.81 -0.77 3.30
N ALA A 223 13.54 -1.87 3.03
CA ALA A 223 14.73 -1.78 2.17
C ALA A 223 14.34 -1.57 0.71
N ALA A 224 13.27 -2.22 0.22
CA ALA A 224 12.73 -2.00 -1.13
C ALA A 224 12.17 -0.58 -1.28
N HIS A 225 11.36 -0.13 -0.33
CA HIS A 225 10.75 1.21 -0.37
C HIS A 225 11.80 2.33 -0.22
N LEU A 226 12.86 2.12 0.59
CA LEU A 226 13.93 3.10 0.77
C LEU A 226 14.70 3.37 -0.53
N LYS A 227 14.95 2.33 -1.35
CA LYS A 227 15.60 2.52 -2.65
C LYS A 227 14.77 3.43 -3.55
N VAL A 228 13.45 3.26 -3.55
CA VAL A 228 12.53 4.13 -4.30
C VAL A 228 12.54 5.54 -3.75
N ALA A 229 12.44 5.71 -2.43
CA ALA A 229 12.48 7.02 -1.78
C ALA A 229 13.79 7.77 -2.09
N GLN A 230 14.91 7.08 -2.06
CA GLN A 230 16.22 7.64 -2.41
C GLN A 230 16.35 8.01 -3.90
N ALA A 231 15.86 7.13 -4.80
CA ALA A 231 15.92 7.36 -6.24
C ALA A 231 15.14 8.60 -6.66
N TYR A 232 13.98 8.82 -6.05
CA TYR A 232 13.13 9.99 -6.30
C TYR A 232 13.37 11.16 -5.35
N ASN A 233 14.29 11.00 -4.39
CA ASN A 233 14.64 12.00 -3.39
C ASN A 233 13.40 12.53 -2.64
N ILE A 234 12.51 11.63 -2.21
CA ILE A 234 11.29 11.95 -1.44
C ILE A 234 11.43 11.56 0.02
N PRO A 235 10.74 12.23 0.95
CA PRO A 235 10.78 11.88 2.37
C PRO A 235 10.26 10.46 2.63
N MET A 236 10.93 9.73 3.53
CA MET A 236 10.47 8.45 4.06
C MET A 236 10.63 8.43 5.57
N ILE A 237 9.50 8.21 6.25
CA ILE A 237 9.38 8.21 7.70
C ILE A 237 9.08 6.78 8.14
N SER A 238 9.95 6.20 8.99
CA SER A 238 9.87 4.81 9.42
C SER A 238 9.27 4.68 10.82
N TYR A 239 8.06 4.13 10.88
CA TYR A 239 7.49 3.65 12.15
C TYR A 239 8.29 2.46 12.69
N HIS A 240 8.80 1.58 11.81
CA HIS A 240 9.68 0.47 12.18
C HIS A 240 10.87 0.97 13.01
N ASP A 241 11.67 1.90 12.45
CA ASP A 241 12.87 2.41 13.13
C ASP A 241 12.54 3.25 14.37
N ALA A 242 11.33 3.82 14.42
CA ALA A 242 10.87 4.51 15.62
C ALA A 242 10.61 3.54 16.78
N VAL A 243 9.92 2.41 16.56
CA VAL A 243 9.37 1.59 17.65
C VAL A 243 10.22 0.38 17.98
N MET A 244 10.84 -0.30 17.00
CA MET A 244 11.54 -1.57 17.25
C MET A 244 12.71 -1.43 18.20
N PRO A 245 13.59 -0.41 18.12
CA PRO A 245 14.66 -0.24 19.10
C PRO A 245 14.16 -0.01 20.53
N GLU A 246 13.02 0.63 20.72
CA GLU A 246 12.43 0.83 22.03
C GLU A 246 11.84 -0.46 22.61
N ILE A 247 11.25 -1.31 21.76
CA ILE A 247 10.76 -2.62 22.13
C ILE A 247 11.93 -3.53 22.52
N GLU A 248 13.01 -3.55 21.75
CA GLU A 248 14.23 -4.30 22.03
C GLU A 248 14.90 -3.85 23.33
N ALA A 249 14.91 -2.56 23.62
CA ALA A 249 15.39 -2.00 24.89
C ALA A 249 14.42 -2.27 26.05
N GLY A 250 13.22 -2.81 25.76
CA GLY A 250 12.19 -3.12 26.75
C GLY A 250 11.49 -1.87 27.29
N ASN A 251 11.47 -0.74 26.59
CA ASN A 251 10.86 0.50 27.04
C ASN A 251 9.32 0.47 26.98
N PHE A 252 8.78 -0.29 26.08
CA PHE A 252 7.39 -0.78 25.99
C PHE A 252 7.39 -2.12 25.23
N THR A 253 6.23 -2.74 25.10
CA THR A 253 6.05 -3.99 24.34
C THR A 253 5.20 -3.76 23.10
N TRP A 254 5.24 -4.69 22.15
CA TRP A 254 4.35 -4.63 20.99
C TRP A 254 2.87 -4.57 21.39
N ALA A 255 2.47 -5.32 22.42
CA ALA A 255 1.10 -5.35 22.94
C ALA A 255 0.63 -3.98 23.51
N ASP A 256 1.54 -3.08 23.87
CA ASP A 256 1.18 -1.73 24.31
C ASP A 256 0.72 -0.86 23.12
N ILE A 257 1.17 -1.17 21.90
CA ILE A 257 0.93 -0.38 20.68
C ILE A 257 0.12 -1.11 19.60
N SER A 258 -0.23 -2.39 19.80
CA SER A 258 -0.96 -3.21 18.83
C SER A 258 -1.82 -4.27 19.51
N PRO A 259 -3.05 -4.57 19.02
CA PRO A 259 -3.88 -5.66 19.50
C PRO A 259 -3.57 -7.01 18.83
N ASP A 260 -2.75 -7.03 17.80
CA ASP A 260 -2.35 -8.21 17.03
C ASP A 260 -0.91 -8.06 16.52
N ASN A 261 -0.49 -8.87 15.54
CA ASN A 261 0.88 -8.83 15.05
C ASN A 261 1.17 -7.76 13.98
N VAL A 262 0.18 -6.95 13.58
CA VAL A 262 0.31 -5.99 12.45
C VAL A 262 -0.29 -4.62 12.77
N HIS A 263 -1.57 -4.58 13.23
CA HIS A 263 -2.34 -3.35 13.26
C HIS A 263 -2.04 -2.51 14.50
N PRO A 264 -1.74 -1.21 14.37
CA PRO A 264 -1.59 -0.33 15.53
C PRO A 264 -2.92 -0.21 16.29
N ASN A 265 -2.88 -0.26 17.63
CA ASN A 265 -4.01 0.17 18.45
C ASN A 265 -4.06 1.71 18.55
N ASP A 266 -4.93 2.27 19.41
CA ASP A 266 -5.04 3.73 19.55
C ASP A 266 -3.68 4.38 19.84
N ASP A 267 -2.88 3.80 20.73
CA ASP A 267 -1.57 4.34 21.12
C ASP A 267 -0.53 4.18 19.99
N GLY A 268 -0.56 3.07 19.23
CA GLY A 268 0.26 2.88 18.03
C GLY A 268 -0.08 3.90 16.93
N HIS A 269 -1.38 4.18 16.73
CA HIS A 269 -1.80 5.24 15.81
C HIS A 269 -1.39 6.64 16.28
N VAL A 270 -1.34 6.92 17.61
CA VAL A 270 -0.79 8.17 18.15
C VAL A 270 0.70 8.31 17.82
N ILE A 271 1.49 7.22 17.93
CA ILE A 271 2.89 7.24 17.54
C ILE A 271 3.01 7.56 16.04
N MET A 272 2.31 6.83 15.15
CA MET A 272 2.35 7.09 13.69
C MET A 272 1.99 8.53 13.34
N ALA A 273 0.89 9.03 13.92
CA ALA A 273 0.47 10.42 13.74
C ALA A 273 1.55 11.40 14.19
N SER A 274 2.18 11.14 15.36
CA SER A 274 3.22 12.02 15.89
C SER A 274 4.47 12.08 15.02
N LEU A 275 4.88 10.96 14.41
CA LEU A 275 6.01 10.95 13.47
C LEU A 275 5.74 11.89 12.29
N LEU A 276 4.58 11.73 11.63
CA LEU A 276 4.21 12.57 10.49
C LEU A 276 4.01 14.03 10.86
N THR A 277 3.27 14.30 11.95
CA THR A 277 2.96 15.67 12.36
C THR A 277 4.19 16.42 12.82
N LYS A 278 5.14 15.75 13.45
CA LYS A 278 6.43 16.35 13.84
C LYS A 278 7.32 16.61 12.64
N PHE A 279 7.41 15.69 11.69
CA PHE A 279 8.15 15.91 10.45
C PHE A 279 7.62 17.14 9.69
N VAL A 280 6.31 17.17 9.43
CA VAL A 280 5.65 18.29 8.74
C VAL A 280 5.71 19.57 9.57
N GLY A 281 5.55 19.47 10.89
CA GLY A 281 5.62 20.57 11.83
C GLY A 281 6.98 21.24 11.86
N ASN A 282 8.06 20.46 11.81
CA ASN A 282 9.43 20.99 11.74
C ASN A 282 9.64 21.84 10.48
N ILE A 283 9.11 21.40 9.33
CA ILE A 283 9.16 22.17 8.08
C ILE A 283 8.36 23.47 8.22
N LYS A 284 7.12 23.36 8.77
CA LYS A 284 6.25 24.51 9.02
C LYS A 284 6.90 25.54 9.93
N ASP A 285 7.50 25.10 11.03
CA ASP A 285 8.12 26.00 12.01
C ASP A 285 9.37 26.69 11.48
N ASN A 286 10.00 26.15 10.45
CA ASN A 286 11.15 26.72 9.74
C ASN A 286 10.79 27.25 8.36
N ILE A 287 9.51 27.52 8.08
CA ILE A 287 8.99 27.81 6.73
C ILE A 287 9.67 28.97 6.03
N ASP A 288 10.16 29.97 6.78
CA ASP A 288 10.86 31.13 6.22
C ASP A 288 12.29 30.82 5.78
N SER A 289 12.88 29.70 6.22
CA SER A 289 14.27 29.32 5.99
C SER A 289 14.43 28.11 5.06
N VAL A 290 13.36 27.35 4.79
CA VAL A 290 13.41 26.18 3.91
C VAL A 290 13.17 26.56 2.45
N ASP A 291 13.70 25.75 1.53
CA ASP A 291 13.40 25.89 0.11
C ASP A 291 11.93 25.59 -0.18
N LYS A 292 11.28 26.50 -0.90
CA LYS A 292 9.86 26.40 -1.31
C LYS A 292 9.70 26.42 -2.83
N GLU A 293 10.78 26.20 -3.58
CA GLU A 293 10.71 26.11 -5.03
C GLU A 293 10.22 24.70 -5.45
N ALA A 294 8.89 24.52 -5.49
CA ALA A 294 8.27 23.28 -5.93
C ALA A 294 8.48 23.07 -7.44
N LYS A 295 9.60 22.51 -7.82
CA LYS A 295 9.90 22.17 -9.23
C LYS A 295 8.99 21.05 -9.72
N ALA A 296 8.58 21.15 -10.99
CA ALA A 296 7.93 20.04 -11.66
C ALA A 296 8.85 18.80 -11.64
N PHE A 297 8.23 17.63 -11.58
CA PHE A 297 9.00 16.39 -11.63
C PHE A 297 9.71 16.29 -12.99
N ASP A 298 11.01 16.00 -12.94
CA ASP A 298 11.78 15.75 -14.16
C ASP A 298 11.49 14.32 -14.65
N THR A 299 10.64 14.21 -15.66
CA THR A 299 10.24 12.92 -16.24
C THR A 299 11.42 12.17 -16.91
N SER A 300 12.57 12.82 -17.07
CA SER A 300 13.81 12.15 -17.52
C SER A 300 14.53 11.41 -16.39
N THR A 301 14.10 11.57 -15.13
CA THR A 301 14.62 10.79 -14.00
C THR A 301 14.44 9.30 -14.30
N VAL A 302 15.54 8.56 -14.19
CA VAL A 302 15.53 7.11 -14.43
C VAL A 302 14.78 6.43 -13.30
N ALA A 303 13.75 5.68 -13.66
CA ALA A 303 13.02 4.83 -12.71
C ALA A 303 13.94 3.69 -12.23
N PRO A 304 14.09 3.45 -10.93
CA PRO A 304 15.03 2.45 -10.40
C PRO A 304 14.75 1.04 -10.91
N THR A 305 13.49 0.70 -11.17
CA THR A 305 13.08 -0.62 -11.68
C THR A 305 12.57 -0.57 -13.13
N GLY A 306 12.65 0.59 -13.80
CA GLY A 306 12.23 0.78 -15.18
C GLY A 306 10.76 1.11 -15.37
N ASP A 307 10.05 1.56 -14.31
CA ASP A 307 8.64 1.95 -14.34
C ASP A 307 7.73 0.86 -14.94
N VAL A 308 7.85 -0.35 -14.38
CA VAL A 308 7.23 -1.58 -14.90
C VAL A 308 5.71 -1.46 -15.01
N PHE A 309 5.08 -0.76 -14.05
CA PHE A 309 3.64 -0.55 -13.96
C PHE A 309 3.21 0.86 -14.35
N ALA A 310 3.97 1.53 -15.22
CA ALA A 310 3.58 2.83 -15.79
C ALA A 310 2.16 2.78 -16.37
N ASP A 311 1.35 3.80 -16.14
CA ASP A 311 -0.05 3.88 -16.57
C ASP A 311 -0.93 2.71 -16.07
N ALA A 312 -0.55 2.06 -14.94
CA ALA A 312 -1.34 0.99 -14.33
C ALA A 312 -2.78 1.46 -14.04
N THR A 313 -3.74 0.60 -14.31
CA THR A 313 -5.16 0.89 -14.09
C THR A 313 -5.92 -0.37 -13.72
N ILE A 314 -7.13 -0.19 -13.17
CA ILE A 314 -8.01 -1.28 -12.78
C ILE A 314 -9.24 -1.33 -13.68
N GLY A 315 -9.53 -2.50 -14.25
CA GLY A 315 -10.71 -2.73 -15.08
C GLY A 315 -11.86 -3.35 -14.31
N SER A 316 -13.08 -3.01 -14.72
CA SER A 316 -14.34 -3.56 -14.22
C SER A 316 -15.38 -3.67 -15.36
N ARG A 317 -16.57 -4.14 -15.07
CA ARG A 317 -17.70 -4.17 -16.04
C ARG A 317 -18.08 -2.77 -16.58
N GLN A 318 -17.65 -1.70 -15.90
CA GLN A 318 -17.95 -0.30 -16.31
C GLN A 318 -16.82 0.33 -17.17
N THR A 319 -15.70 -0.36 -17.33
CA THR A 319 -14.50 0.16 -18.02
C THR A 319 -14.13 -0.73 -19.21
N GLU A 320 -15.03 -0.83 -20.19
CA GLU A 320 -14.82 -1.65 -21.40
C GLU A 320 -13.66 -1.15 -22.30
N ASP A 321 -13.24 0.07 -22.13
CA ASP A 321 -12.06 0.66 -22.78
C ASP A 321 -10.74 0.11 -22.18
N ILE A 322 -10.79 -0.40 -20.95
CA ILE A 322 -9.65 -1.03 -20.26
C ILE A 322 -9.71 -2.56 -20.44
N VAL A 323 -10.88 -3.15 -20.13
CA VAL A 323 -11.12 -4.59 -20.16
C VAL A 323 -12.42 -4.87 -20.91
N LYS A 324 -12.30 -5.36 -22.12
CA LYS A 324 -13.46 -5.70 -22.96
C LYS A 324 -13.89 -7.13 -22.72
N THR A 325 -15.10 -7.33 -22.19
CA THR A 325 -15.69 -8.65 -22.07
C THR A 325 -16.14 -9.16 -23.45
N THR A 326 -15.53 -10.23 -23.94
CA THR A 326 -15.85 -10.82 -25.27
C THR A 326 -16.80 -12.02 -25.16
N ASP A 327 -16.82 -12.70 -24.03
CA ASP A 327 -17.74 -13.78 -23.71
C ASP A 327 -17.93 -13.83 -22.19
N GLU A 328 -19.12 -13.49 -21.73
CA GLU A 328 -19.43 -13.44 -20.29
C GLU A 328 -19.70 -14.83 -19.70
N GLY A 329 -20.07 -15.80 -20.55
CA GLY A 329 -20.37 -17.16 -20.14
C GLY A 329 -21.40 -17.24 -19.01
N THR A 330 -20.99 -17.80 -17.87
CA THR A 330 -21.83 -17.90 -16.67
C THR A 330 -21.57 -16.79 -15.65
N PHE A 331 -20.66 -15.84 -15.94
CA PHE A 331 -20.29 -14.75 -15.03
C PHE A 331 -21.23 -13.55 -15.17
N THR A 332 -22.50 -13.77 -14.95
CA THR A 332 -23.55 -12.75 -15.13
C THR A 332 -23.80 -11.90 -13.89
N ASP A 333 -23.32 -12.35 -12.73
CA ASP A 333 -23.54 -11.64 -11.48
C ASP A 333 -22.58 -10.44 -11.38
N VAL A 334 -23.11 -9.28 -10.95
CA VAL A 334 -22.31 -8.11 -10.60
C VAL A 334 -21.91 -8.23 -9.15
N THR A 335 -20.61 -8.15 -8.89
CA THR A 335 -20.10 -8.34 -7.54
C THR A 335 -19.39 -7.09 -7.03
N THR A 336 -19.47 -6.90 -5.72
CA THR A 336 -18.74 -5.84 -5.00
C THR A 336 -18.14 -6.43 -3.74
N PHE A 337 -16.86 -6.21 -3.52
CA PHE A 337 -16.17 -6.59 -2.29
C PHE A 337 -15.16 -5.52 -1.90
N GLN A 338 -15.13 -5.18 -0.61
CA GLN A 338 -14.40 -4.02 -0.11
C GLN A 338 -14.74 -2.76 -0.95
N LYS A 339 -13.76 -2.06 -1.52
CA LYS A 339 -13.95 -0.90 -2.40
C LYS A 339 -13.83 -1.25 -3.90
N PHE A 340 -13.87 -2.53 -4.25
CA PHE A 340 -13.85 -3.01 -5.64
C PHE A 340 -15.29 -3.33 -6.07
N THR A 341 -15.81 -2.51 -6.98
CA THR A 341 -17.19 -2.58 -7.47
C THR A 341 -17.24 -3.08 -8.90
N ASP A 342 -18.42 -3.51 -9.35
CA ASP A 342 -18.69 -3.87 -10.73
C ASP A 342 -17.81 -5.01 -11.28
N GLY A 343 -17.43 -5.94 -10.41
CA GLY A 343 -16.72 -7.16 -10.79
C GLY A 343 -17.64 -8.20 -11.44
N TRP A 344 -17.05 -9.25 -11.98
CA TRP A 344 -17.76 -10.39 -12.56
C TRP A 344 -17.85 -11.53 -11.55
N GLY A 345 -19.02 -12.16 -11.45
CA GLY A 345 -19.27 -13.27 -10.53
C GLY A 345 -20.06 -14.40 -11.14
N THR A 346 -19.91 -15.61 -10.57
CA THR A 346 -20.70 -16.79 -10.89
C THR A 346 -20.86 -17.67 -9.66
N THR A 347 -22.01 -18.34 -9.55
CA THR A 347 -22.28 -19.33 -8.50
C THR A 347 -22.25 -20.78 -9.00
N THR A 348 -22.03 -20.99 -10.30
CA THR A 348 -22.11 -22.31 -10.95
C THR A 348 -20.77 -22.73 -11.59
N GLY A 349 -19.73 -21.93 -11.48
CA GLY A 349 -18.54 -22.12 -12.27
C GLY A 349 -18.75 -21.80 -13.76
N GLY A 350 -17.76 -22.05 -14.58
CA GLY A 350 -17.80 -21.82 -16.02
C GLY A 350 -16.66 -20.94 -16.52
N THR A 351 -16.84 -20.33 -17.67
CA THR A 351 -15.81 -19.52 -18.34
C THR A 351 -16.22 -18.08 -18.52
N ILE A 352 -15.22 -17.19 -18.51
CA ILE A 352 -15.34 -15.80 -18.96
C ILE A 352 -14.13 -15.46 -19.82
N LYS A 353 -14.32 -14.63 -20.86
CA LYS A 353 -13.24 -14.19 -21.75
C LYS A 353 -13.20 -12.69 -21.86
N PHE A 354 -11.98 -12.18 -21.89
CA PHE A 354 -11.66 -10.77 -22.03
C PHE A 354 -10.67 -10.52 -23.16
N GLU A 355 -10.72 -9.31 -23.70
CA GLU A 355 -9.69 -8.73 -24.55
C GLU A 355 -9.07 -7.55 -23.80
N ILE A 356 -7.76 -7.55 -23.61
CA ILE A 356 -7.02 -6.57 -22.82
C ILE A 356 -5.79 -6.13 -23.62
N THR A 357 -5.54 -4.83 -23.73
CA THR A 357 -4.33 -4.30 -24.38
C THR A 357 -3.37 -3.80 -23.31
N ALA A 358 -2.35 -4.60 -23.00
CA ALA A 358 -1.37 -4.32 -21.94
C ALA A 358 -0.06 -5.07 -22.21
N LYS A 359 0.99 -4.77 -21.45
CA LYS A 359 2.18 -5.60 -21.32
C LYS A 359 2.16 -6.44 -20.04
N ASN A 360 1.52 -5.94 -18.97
CA ASN A 360 1.33 -6.65 -17.72
C ASN A 360 -0.16 -6.80 -17.45
N ILE A 361 -0.59 -7.99 -17.04
CA ILE A 361 -1.99 -8.28 -16.70
C ILE A 361 -2.02 -8.92 -15.32
N GLY A 362 -2.88 -8.40 -14.45
CA GLY A 362 -3.18 -8.95 -13.13
C GLY A 362 -4.66 -9.27 -12.96
N MET A 363 -4.95 -10.11 -12.00
CA MET A 363 -6.31 -10.42 -11.56
C MET A 363 -6.47 -10.06 -10.10
N ILE A 364 -7.53 -9.30 -9.78
CA ILE A 364 -8.02 -9.14 -8.40
C ILE A 364 -9.16 -10.10 -8.20
N TYR A 365 -9.13 -10.88 -7.13
CA TYR A 365 -10.13 -11.87 -6.77
C TYR A 365 -10.42 -11.84 -5.27
N TYR A 366 -11.57 -12.38 -4.91
CA TYR A 366 -12.06 -12.36 -3.53
C TYR A 366 -11.71 -13.65 -2.82
N MET A 367 -10.81 -13.58 -1.84
CA MET A 367 -10.49 -14.67 -0.94
C MET A 367 -11.61 -14.83 0.08
N THR A 368 -12.11 -16.05 0.31
CA THR A 368 -13.19 -16.31 1.28
C THR A 368 -12.83 -17.41 2.26
N VAL A 369 -13.34 -17.29 3.49
CA VAL A 369 -13.11 -18.26 4.58
C VAL A 369 -14.21 -19.30 4.72
N ASP A 370 -15.23 -19.27 3.86
CA ASP A 370 -16.41 -20.12 3.94
C ASP A 370 -16.24 -21.50 3.28
N GLY A 371 -15.09 -21.75 2.63
CA GLY A 371 -14.81 -23.01 1.93
C GLY A 371 -15.66 -23.25 0.68
N GLN A 372 -16.29 -22.19 0.15
CA GLN A 372 -17.17 -22.27 -1.02
C GLN A 372 -16.53 -21.68 -2.29
N SER A 373 -15.32 -21.14 -2.19
CA SER A 373 -14.64 -20.53 -3.31
C SER A 373 -14.13 -21.57 -4.30
N GLY A 374 -14.24 -21.24 -5.58
CA GLY A 374 -13.75 -22.08 -6.66
C GLY A 374 -12.26 -21.90 -6.94
N VAL A 375 -11.74 -22.76 -7.80
CA VAL A 375 -10.40 -22.66 -8.38
C VAL A 375 -10.52 -22.29 -9.85
N ALA A 376 -9.80 -21.25 -10.27
CA ALA A 376 -9.79 -20.80 -11.66
C ALA A 376 -8.48 -21.19 -12.36
N ALA A 377 -8.56 -21.85 -13.51
CA ALA A 377 -7.48 -21.93 -14.47
C ALA A 377 -7.53 -20.69 -15.38
N VAL A 378 -6.41 -20.02 -15.55
CA VAL A 378 -6.30 -18.79 -16.37
C VAL A 378 -5.39 -19.04 -17.54
N LYS A 379 -5.86 -18.65 -18.73
CA LYS A 379 -5.07 -18.68 -19.96
C LYS A 379 -4.94 -17.29 -20.54
N VAL A 380 -3.76 -16.99 -21.07
CA VAL A 380 -3.52 -15.82 -21.91
C VAL A 380 -3.11 -16.31 -23.29
N ASP A 381 -3.80 -15.86 -24.34
CA ASP A 381 -3.59 -16.27 -25.74
C ASP A 381 -3.59 -17.79 -25.97
N GLY A 382 -4.35 -18.51 -25.13
CA GLY A 382 -4.50 -19.96 -25.19
C GLY A 382 -3.52 -20.76 -24.32
N GLU A 383 -2.47 -20.14 -23.81
CA GLU A 383 -1.48 -20.77 -22.93
C GLU A 383 -1.92 -20.69 -21.46
N ASP A 384 -1.72 -21.75 -20.69
CA ASP A 384 -1.97 -21.79 -19.26
C ASP A 384 -0.94 -20.94 -18.53
N VAL A 385 -1.38 -19.87 -17.83
CA VAL A 385 -0.48 -18.93 -17.16
C VAL A 385 -0.60 -18.94 -15.64
N ALA A 386 -1.79 -19.24 -15.10
CA ALA A 386 -2.01 -19.22 -13.67
C ALA A 386 -3.13 -20.17 -13.24
N THR A 387 -3.07 -20.58 -11.98
CA THR A 387 -4.18 -21.16 -11.23
C THR A 387 -4.48 -20.26 -10.05
N ILE A 388 -5.69 -19.73 -9.99
CA ILE A 388 -6.17 -18.87 -8.90
C ILE A 388 -7.00 -19.73 -7.97
N ASN A 389 -6.59 -19.83 -6.72
CA ASN A 389 -7.38 -20.46 -5.65
C ASN A 389 -7.84 -19.36 -4.69
N ALA A 390 -9.13 -19.16 -4.60
CA ALA A 390 -9.75 -18.16 -3.74
C ALA A 390 -10.19 -18.72 -2.37
N ASP A 391 -9.91 -19.99 -2.09
CA ASP A 391 -10.19 -20.60 -0.79
C ASP A 391 -9.18 -20.15 0.26
N PHE A 392 -9.71 -19.59 1.35
CA PHE A 392 -8.96 -19.18 2.52
C PHE A 392 -9.62 -19.74 3.80
N THR A 393 -10.13 -20.97 3.71
CA THR A 393 -10.78 -21.65 4.83
C THR A 393 -9.89 -21.62 6.07
N SER A 394 -10.48 -21.27 7.21
CA SER A 394 -9.78 -21.06 8.47
C SER A 394 -8.82 -19.85 8.52
N GLY A 395 -8.85 -18.98 7.50
CA GLY A 395 -8.15 -17.71 7.51
C GLY A 395 -8.80 -16.68 8.44
N TRP A 396 -8.17 -15.52 8.55
CA TRP A 396 -8.61 -14.44 9.44
C TRP A 396 -9.82 -13.65 8.91
N GLY A 397 -10.21 -13.80 7.66
CA GLY A 397 -11.35 -13.09 7.07
C GLY A 397 -11.31 -13.04 5.56
N ASN A 398 -12.38 -12.54 4.97
CA ASN A 398 -12.47 -12.34 3.53
C ASN A 398 -11.74 -11.06 3.10
N TYR A 399 -11.01 -11.12 1.96
CA TYR A 399 -10.28 -9.96 1.45
C TYR A 399 -10.04 -10.03 -0.06
N ALA A 400 -9.72 -8.88 -0.66
CA ALA A 400 -9.25 -8.80 -2.03
C ALA A 400 -7.78 -9.19 -2.11
N LYS A 401 -7.44 -10.08 -3.04
CA LYS A 401 -6.07 -10.44 -3.39
C LYS A 401 -5.84 -10.19 -4.87
N ALA A 402 -4.65 -9.74 -5.22
CA ALA A 402 -4.23 -9.64 -6.60
C ALA A 402 -3.09 -10.61 -6.91
N GLN A 403 -3.02 -11.01 -8.18
CA GLN A 403 -1.91 -11.79 -8.70
C GLN A 403 -1.60 -11.31 -10.12
N GLN A 404 -0.34 -11.02 -10.41
CA GLN A 404 0.12 -10.85 -11.78
C GLN A 404 0.07 -12.19 -12.48
N ILE A 405 -0.61 -12.26 -13.63
CA ILE A 405 -0.82 -13.50 -14.39
C ILE A 405 -0.05 -13.51 -15.71
N TYR A 406 0.36 -12.34 -16.19
CA TYR A 406 1.09 -12.22 -17.45
C TYR A 406 2.01 -11.00 -17.43
N SER A 407 3.17 -11.14 -18.10
CA SER A 407 4.11 -10.05 -18.32
C SER A 407 4.82 -10.24 -19.66
N SER A 408 5.03 -9.14 -20.38
CA SER A 408 5.80 -9.08 -21.62
C SER A 408 6.54 -7.75 -21.75
N ASP A 409 7.48 -7.68 -22.68
CA ASP A 409 8.25 -6.46 -22.93
C ASP A 409 7.48 -5.41 -23.74
N GLU A 410 6.45 -5.84 -24.49
CA GLU A 410 5.70 -4.98 -25.40
C GLU A 410 4.22 -4.96 -25.06
N VAL A 411 3.57 -3.82 -25.32
CA VAL A 411 2.11 -3.69 -25.23
C VAL A 411 1.49 -4.39 -26.44
N ALA A 412 0.63 -5.37 -26.18
CA ALA A 412 -0.14 -6.09 -27.20
C ALA A 412 -1.57 -6.33 -26.72
N THR A 413 -2.46 -6.66 -27.64
CA THR A 413 -3.83 -7.09 -27.29
C THR A 413 -3.83 -8.59 -27.04
N HIS A 414 -4.26 -8.96 -25.84
CA HIS A 414 -4.29 -10.34 -25.36
C HIS A 414 -5.72 -10.81 -25.13
N THR A 415 -5.95 -12.09 -25.38
CA THR A 415 -7.17 -12.79 -24.97
C THR A 415 -6.94 -13.49 -23.65
N VAL A 416 -7.68 -13.08 -22.62
CA VAL A 416 -7.65 -13.71 -21.29
C VAL A 416 -8.89 -14.58 -21.11
N LEU A 417 -8.69 -15.85 -20.80
CA LEU A 417 -9.74 -16.80 -20.47
C LEU A 417 -9.56 -17.25 -19.01
N SER A 418 -10.61 -17.10 -18.22
CA SER A 418 -10.69 -17.73 -16.90
C SER A 418 -11.74 -18.82 -16.90
N LEU A 419 -11.36 -20.00 -16.42
CA LEU A 419 -12.24 -21.17 -16.24
C LEU A 419 -12.28 -21.53 -14.76
N ILE A 420 -13.45 -21.37 -14.15
CA ILE A 420 -13.67 -21.67 -12.72
C ILE A 420 -14.38 -23.01 -12.55
N HIS A 421 -13.80 -23.82 -11.69
CA HIS A 421 -14.43 -25.02 -11.13
C HIS A 421 -14.82 -24.73 -9.67
N ILE A 422 -16.10 -24.90 -9.36
CA ILE A 422 -16.69 -24.78 -8.02
C ILE A 422 -16.98 -26.16 -7.47
#